data_afd0651c578206968879bbbe719649c8
#
_entry.id   afd0651c578206968879bbbe719649c8
#
_cell.length_a   1.000
_cell.length_b   1.000
_cell.length_c   1.000
_cell.angle_alpha   90.00
_cell.angle_beta   90.00
_cell.angle_gamma   90.00
#
_symmetry.space_group_name_H-M   'P 1'
#
loop_
_entity.id
_entity.type
_entity.pdbx_description
1 polymer ?
#
loop_
_entity_poly.entity_id
_entity_poly.type
_entity_poly.pdbx_seq_one_letter_code
_entity_poly.pdbx_strand_id
1 'polypeptide(L)'
;MKSEQYDGPAGRAGQDAPDVIAAFEARAAQRPDAPALTWGSRTWTFRELDDAADRVAARLRAAGIGRDDRVAVLAGRTPQMVAALFGVLKAGAGYVPVDPGYPRERCAHMLGDSAAAALLTHRELVGTVPYDGPVLLLEELAQWPAASAGPLPAPVPEQLAYVIFTSGSTGRPKGVMVTRGGMSELVAGLGALVGPDRLHSVLAATPTSFDVSVYEIFVPLCAGGSVVLADDVFAVCDADAPVSAATVSSVPSALAQLAALGGLAGRARTVFSGGEALPGPLVRSMFDAGVTAVFNMYGPTENSVVAIAAAVTGEEAAVPIGDALPAVDAYVLDEDLRPVPDGEPGELYLGGRQVSRGYQRRPGLTAERFLPDPFASAPGARMYRTGDRVRRRPGGGPYEFLGRWDDQVKLRGFRIELGEVEHALAAHPGVVHAAVVVREDGRGGPRLVAYTTPDGPDAPAAGELREHVRRTLPEYMVPNVFVALGELPRTPAGKIDRNALPAPASRTRVKVR
;
A
#
# COMPACT_ATOMS: atom_id res chain seq x y z
N MET A 1 4.97 44.74 -2.19
CA MET A 1 5.72 43.65 -1.58
C MET A 1 5.83 42.59 -2.67
N LYS A 2 7.03 42.33 -3.16
CA LYS A 2 7.29 41.30 -4.19
C LYS A 2 7.16 39.94 -3.51
N SER A 3 6.30 39.06 -4.03
CA SER A 3 6.25 37.66 -3.66
C SER A 3 7.62 37.07 -3.95
N GLU A 4 8.35 36.64 -2.92
CA GLU A 4 9.52 35.79 -3.10
C GLU A 4 9.03 34.51 -3.76
N GLN A 5 9.51 34.27 -4.96
CA GLN A 5 9.25 33.10 -5.76
C GLN A 5 9.93 31.93 -5.04
N TYR A 6 9.13 30.99 -4.52
CA TYR A 6 9.63 29.73 -3.98
C TYR A 6 10.23 28.93 -5.13
N ASP A 7 11.56 28.91 -5.22
CA ASP A 7 12.31 27.99 -6.07
C ASP A 7 12.40 26.62 -5.38
N GLY A 8 11.26 25.92 -5.29
CA GLY A 8 11.26 24.48 -5.03
C GLY A 8 12.07 23.76 -6.09
N PRO A 9 12.52 22.51 -5.85
CA PRO A 9 13.20 21.75 -6.87
C PRO A 9 12.29 21.70 -8.08
N ALA A 10 12.69 22.40 -9.14
CA ALA A 10 11.94 22.46 -10.39
C ALA A 10 11.71 21.02 -10.83
N GLY A 11 10.49 20.55 -10.67
CA GLY A 11 10.05 19.29 -11.29
C GLY A 11 10.51 19.40 -12.72
N ARG A 12 11.41 18.53 -13.15
CA ARG A 12 11.88 18.54 -14.53
C ARG A 12 10.62 18.46 -15.37
N ALA A 13 10.32 19.53 -16.10
CA ALA A 13 9.39 19.53 -17.22
C ALA A 13 9.95 18.51 -18.23
N GLY A 14 9.76 17.23 -17.95
CA GLY A 14 10.18 16.08 -18.72
C GLY A 14 8.95 15.46 -19.36
N GLN A 15 9.17 14.81 -20.47
CA GLN A 15 8.16 14.04 -21.17
C GLN A 15 7.43 13.13 -20.18
N ASP A 16 6.10 13.01 -20.33
CA ASP A 16 5.29 12.08 -19.54
C ASP A 16 5.88 10.67 -19.60
N ALA A 17 5.85 9.95 -18.49
CA ALA A 17 6.31 8.57 -18.46
C ALA A 17 5.51 7.74 -19.47
N PRO A 18 6.14 6.76 -20.16
CA PRO A 18 5.40 5.86 -21.03
C PRO A 18 4.34 5.12 -20.22
N ASP A 19 3.18 4.89 -20.82
CA ASP A 19 2.12 4.12 -20.18
C ASP A 19 2.64 2.76 -19.68
N VAL A 20 2.23 2.36 -18.48
CA VAL A 20 2.73 1.16 -17.80
C VAL A 20 2.54 -0.12 -18.64
N ILE A 21 1.43 -0.23 -19.38
CA ILE A 21 1.19 -1.38 -20.26
C ILE A 21 2.06 -1.28 -21.51
N ALA A 22 2.18 -0.12 -22.12
CA ALA A 22 3.07 0.07 -23.27
C ALA A 22 4.54 -0.23 -22.89
N ALA A 23 4.97 0.15 -21.68
CA ALA A 23 6.30 -0.19 -21.18
C ALA A 23 6.49 -1.70 -21.00
N PHE A 24 5.51 -2.41 -20.45
CA PHE A 24 5.53 -3.87 -20.32
C PHE A 24 5.53 -4.56 -21.69
N GLU A 25 4.62 -4.20 -22.61
CA GLU A 25 4.52 -4.78 -23.95
C GLU A 25 5.80 -4.59 -24.76
N ALA A 26 6.46 -3.43 -24.61
CA ALA A 26 7.77 -3.21 -25.25
C ALA A 26 8.82 -4.20 -24.73
N ARG A 27 8.80 -4.58 -23.45
CA ARG A 27 9.70 -5.61 -22.90
C ARG A 27 9.32 -7.02 -23.34
N ALA A 28 8.03 -7.33 -23.36
CA ALA A 28 7.53 -8.61 -23.89
C ALA A 28 7.94 -8.82 -25.35
N ALA A 29 7.84 -7.79 -26.18
CA ALA A 29 8.28 -7.84 -27.58
C ALA A 29 9.81 -7.97 -27.73
N GLN A 30 10.60 -7.30 -26.88
CA GLN A 30 12.08 -7.36 -26.93
C GLN A 30 12.65 -8.68 -26.37
N ARG A 31 12.03 -9.27 -25.37
CA ARG A 31 12.53 -10.43 -24.64
C ARG A 31 11.42 -11.47 -24.39
N PRO A 32 10.71 -11.94 -25.42
CA PRO A 32 9.51 -12.77 -25.27
C PRO A 32 9.73 -14.06 -24.48
N ASP A 33 10.88 -14.69 -24.64
CA ASP A 33 11.19 -15.99 -24.04
C ASP A 33 11.98 -15.85 -22.71
N ALA A 34 12.24 -14.60 -22.25
CA ALA A 34 12.86 -14.39 -20.95
C ALA A 34 11.87 -14.66 -19.81
N PRO A 35 12.34 -15.08 -18.62
CA PRO A 35 11.54 -15.24 -17.42
C PRO A 35 10.86 -13.92 -17.04
N ALA A 36 9.54 -13.93 -16.83
CA ALA A 36 8.75 -12.84 -16.29
C ALA A 36 8.29 -13.15 -14.87
N LEU A 37 7.72 -14.34 -14.64
CA LEU A 37 7.22 -14.76 -13.33
C LEU A 37 7.80 -16.12 -12.94
N THR A 38 8.17 -16.27 -11.67
CA THR A 38 8.48 -17.55 -11.05
C THR A 38 7.50 -17.81 -9.90
N TRP A 39 6.90 -19.00 -9.86
CA TRP A 39 5.97 -19.43 -8.82
C TRP A 39 6.17 -20.91 -8.50
N GLY A 40 6.73 -21.20 -7.34
CA GLY A 40 7.23 -22.52 -7.01
C GLY A 40 8.26 -22.99 -8.04
N SER A 41 8.03 -24.13 -8.67
CA SER A 41 8.89 -24.69 -9.72
C SER A 41 8.51 -24.24 -11.14
N ARG A 42 7.49 -23.41 -11.29
CA ARG A 42 6.99 -22.96 -12.59
C ARG A 42 7.51 -21.57 -12.92
N THR A 43 7.93 -21.40 -14.17
CA THR A 43 8.32 -20.09 -14.72
C THR A 43 7.43 -19.77 -15.91
N TRP A 44 6.92 -18.53 -15.92
CA TRP A 44 6.23 -17.95 -17.06
C TRP A 44 7.17 -16.97 -17.75
N THR A 45 7.22 -17.04 -19.06
CA THR A 45 7.94 -16.09 -19.92
C THR A 45 7.13 -14.79 -20.06
N PHE A 46 7.78 -13.74 -20.57
CA PHE A 46 7.08 -12.50 -20.94
C PHE A 46 5.97 -12.75 -21.96
N ARG A 47 6.21 -13.60 -22.95
CA ARG A 47 5.20 -14.01 -23.95
C ARG A 47 3.98 -14.65 -23.29
N GLU A 48 4.21 -15.63 -22.42
CA GLU A 48 3.11 -16.33 -21.75
C GLU A 48 2.28 -15.40 -20.85
N LEU A 49 2.93 -14.46 -20.16
CA LEU A 49 2.23 -13.46 -19.34
C LEU A 49 1.45 -12.48 -20.22
N ASP A 50 2.03 -12.00 -21.31
CA ASP A 50 1.41 -11.06 -22.23
C ASP A 50 0.19 -11.67 -22.93
N ASP A 51 0.33 -12.88 -23.48
CA ASP A 51 -0.76 -13.65 -24.08
C ASP A 51 -1.91 -13.92 -23.08
N ALA A 52 -1.56 -14.23 -21.82
CA ALA A 52 -2.56 -14.44 -20.77
C ALA A 52 -3.30 -13.13 -20.42
N ALA A 53 -2.59 -12.02 -20.32
CA ALA A 53 -3.18 -10.71 -20.10
C ALA A 53 -4.08 -10.27 -21.26
N ASP A 54 -3.70 -10.56 -22.50
CA ASP A 54 -4.52 -10.29 -23.69
C ASP A 54 -5.83 -11.07 -23.69
N ARG A 55 -5.80 -12.33 -23.25
CA ARG A 55 -7.01 -13.15 -23.09
C ARG A 55 -7.96 -12.57 -22.04
N VAL A 56 -7.43 -12.12 -20.89
CA VAL A 56 -8.23 -11.42 -19.87
C VAL A 56 -8.85 -10.15 -20.46
N ALA A 57 -8.05 -9.33 -21.14
CA ALA A 57 -8.53 -8.08 -21.74
C ALA A 57 -9.62 -8.35 -22.79
N ALA A 58 -9.43 -9.32 -23.69
CA ALA A 58 -10.41 -9.71 -24.68
C ALA A 58 -11.73 -10.17 -24.04
N ARG A 59 -11.64 -10.98 -22.98
CA ARG A 59 -12.81 -11.51 -22.28
C ARG A 59 -13.62 -10.41 -21.58
N LEU A 60 -12.92 -9.46 -20.93
CA LEU A 60 -13.54 -8.30 -20.27
C LEU A 60 -14.23 -7.39 -21.31
N ARG A 61 -13.56 -7.09 -22.42
CA ARG A 61 -14.13 -6.27 -23.49
C ARG A 61 -15.34 -6.92 -24.16
N ALA A 62 -15.31 -8.22 -24.36
CA ALA A 62 -16.47 -8.96 -24.86
C ALA A 62 -17.67 -8.92 -23.90
N ALA A 63 -17.43 -8.67 -22.60
CA ALA A 63 -18.47 -8.40 -21.60
C ALA A 63 -18.86 -6.90 -21.51
N GLY A 64 -18.36 -6.04 -22.40
CA GLY A 64 -18.65 -4.60 -22.42
C GLY A 64 -17.87 -3.78 -21.37
N ILE A 65 -16.85 -4.38 -20.74
CA ILE A 65 -16.03 -3.71 -19.70
C ILE A 65 -14.86 -2.98 -20.38
N GLY A 66 -14.67 -1.73 -20.01
CA GLY A 66 -13.65 -0.87 -20.62
C GLY A 66 -13.24 0.30 -19.73
N ARG A 67 -13.03 1.47 -20.33
CA ARG A 67 -12.46 2.66 -19.67
C ARG A 67 -13.19 3.03 -18.40
N ASP A 68 -12.42 3.15 -17.31
CA ASP A 68 -12.88 3.55 -15.97
C ASP A 68 -13.86 2.58 -15.28
N ASP A 69 -14.18 1.45 -15.90
CA ASP A 69 -14.83 0.37 -15.17
C ASP A 69 -13.88 -0.22 -14.12
N ARG A 70 -14.43 -0.75 -13.05
CA ARG A 70 -13.69 -1.43 -11.98
C ARG A 70 -13.91 -2.91 -12.09
N VAL A 71 -12.81 -3.65 -12.08
CA VAL A 71 -12.83 -5.12 -12.10
C VAL A 71 -12.19 -5.63 -10.82
N ALA A 72 -12.97 -6.33 -10.01
CA ALA A 72 -12.46 -6.93 -8.79
C ALA A 72 -11.61 -8.16 -9.11
N VAL A 73 -10.49 -8.31 -8.41
CA VAL A 73 -9.61 -9.48 -8.49
C VAL A 73 -9.52 -10.09 -7.10
N LEU A 74 -10.25 -11.19 -6.89
CA LEU A 74 -10.27 -11.99 -5.65
C LEU A 74 -9.48 -13.27 -5.90
N ALA A 75 -8.20 -13.24 -5.64
CA ALA A 75 -7.31 -14.36 -5.94
C ALA A 75 -6.10 -14.39 -5.01
N GLY A 76 -5.58 -15.60 -4.75
CA GLY A 76 -4.27 -15.79 -4.17
C GLY A 76 -3.14 -15.38 -5.12
N ARG A 77 -1.90 -15.38 -4.63
CA ARG A 77 -0.72 -15.03 -5.44
C ARG A 77 -0.37 -16.13 -6.43
N THR A 78 -0.84 -15.98 -7.63
CA THR A 78 -0.62 -16.90 -8.76
C THR A 78 -0.21 -16.13 -10.01
N PRO A 79 0.44 -16.75 -11.00
CA PRO A 79 0.69 -16.13 -12.29
C PRO A 79 -0.60 -15.64 -12.97
N GLN A 80 -1.71 -16.36 -12.81
CA GLN A 80 -3.01 -15.97 -13.35
C GLN A 80 -3.54 -14.68 -12.70
N MET A 81 -3.29 -14.48 -11.39
CA MET A 81 -3.61 -13.22 -10.72
C MET A 81 -2.83 -12.06 -11.34
N VAL A 82 -1.53 -12.21 -11.59
CA VAL A 82 -0.72 -11.16 -12.25
C VAL A 82 -1.25 -10.89 -13.66
N ALA A 83 -1.53 -11.94 -14.44
CA ALA A 83 -2.14 -11.79 -15.77
C ALA A 83 -3.50 -11.07 -15.72
N ALA A 84 -4.30 -11.30 -14.65
CA ALA A 84 -5.55 -10.57 -14.42
C ALA A 84 -5.32 -9.07 -14.22
N LEU A 85 -4.33 -8.66 -13.38
CA LEU A 85 -4.01 -7.24 -13.18
C LEU A 85 -3.63 -6.55 -14.50
N PHE A 86 -2.71 -7.14 -15.25
CA PHE A 86 -2.29 -6.61 -16.55
C PHE A 86 -3.45 -6.59 -17.56
N GLY A 87 -4.24 -7.66 -17.62
CA GLY A 87 -5.37 -7.78 -18.54
C GLY A 87 -6.49 -6.79 -18.26
N VAL A 88 -6.77 -6.48 -16.99
CA VAL A 88 -7.71 -5.41 -16.60
C VAL A 88 -7.22 -4.06 -17.13
N LEU A 89 -5.93 -3.76 -16.94
CA LEU A 89 -5.33 -2.53 -17.45
C LEU A 89 -5.32 -2.50 -18.99
N LYS A 90 -5.05 -3.61 -19.66
CA LYS A 90 -5.14 -3.75 -21.13
C LYS A 90 -6.57 -3.58 -21.65
N ALA A 91 -7.59 -3.97 -20.87
CA ALA A 91 -8.99 -3.71 -21.22
C ALA A 91 -9.38 -2.23 -21.09
N GLY A 92 -8.52 -1.41 -20.50
CA GLY A 92 -8.80 0.00 -20.18
C GLY A 92 -9.51 0.21 -18.86
N ALA A 93 -9.75 -0.85 -18.08
CA ALA A 93 -10.39 -0.79 -16.76
C ALA A 93 -9.37 -0.61 -15.63
N GLY A 94 -9.85 -0.30 -14.43
CA GLY A 94 -9.07 -0.30 -13.21
C GLY A 94 -9.32 -1.55 -12.38
N TYR A 95 -8.27 -2.16 -11.83
CA TYR A 95 -8.44 -3.31 -10.97
C TYR A 95 -8.72 -2.92 -9.51
N VAL A 96 -9.48 -3.76 -8.82
CA VAL A 96 -9.79 -3.65 -7.38
C VAL A 96 -9.32 -4.94 -6.73
N PRO A 97 -8.14 -4.98 -6.11
CA PRO A 97 -7.66 -6.19 -5.50
C PRO A 97 -8.40 -6.44 -4.18
N VAL A 98 -8.88 -7.66 -4.01
CA VAL A 98 -9.57 -8.13 -2.80
C VAL A 98 -8.82 -9.33 -2.26
N ASP A 99 -8.37 -9.25 -1.01
CA ASP A 99 -7.66 -10.34 -0.36
C ASP A 99 -8.65 -11.42 0.11
N PRO A 100 -8.51 -12.68 -0.33
CA PRO A 100 -9.38 -13.76 0.13
C PRO A 100 -9.26 -14.06 1.64
N GLY A 101 -8.18 -13.62 2.30
CA GLY A 101 -7.99 -13.70 3.74
C GLY A 101 -8.77 -12.65 4.55
N TYR A 102 -9.42 -11.68 3.88
CA TYR A 102 -10.22 -10.67 4.59
C TYR A 102 -11.57 -11.23 5.04
N PRO A 103 -12.12 -10.68 6.16
CA PRO A 103 -13.48 -11.00 6.58
C PRO A 103 -14.48 -10.80 5.44
N ARG A 104 -15.47 -11.70 5.35
CA ARG A 104 -16.52 -11.67 4.32
C ARG A 104 -17.21 -10.31 4.22
N GLU A 105 -17.50 -9.67 5.35
CA GLU A 105 -18.18 -8.36 5.39
C GLU A 105 -17.29 -7.26 4.83
N ARG A 106 -15.97 -7.32 5.06
CA ARG A 106 -15.01 -6.40 4.47
C ARG A 106 -14.93 -6.56 2.96
N CYS A 107 -14.82 -7.78 2.47
CA CYS A 107 -14.83 -8.06 1.03
C CYS A 107 -16.13 -7.58 0.37
N ALA A 108 -17.29 -7.84 1.01
CA ALA A 108 -18.58 -7.35 0.54
C ALA A 108 -18.63 -5.83 0.44
N HIS A 109 -18.11 -5.12 1.45
CA HIS A 109 -18.01 -3.67 1.43
C HIS A 109 -17.13 -3.17 0.27
N MET A 110 -15.94 -3.76 0.07
CA MET A 110 -15.01 -3.38 -1.01
C MET A 110 -15.65 -3.58 -2.38
N LEU A 111 -16.31 -4.71 -2.62
CA LEU A 111 -17.01 -5.00 -3.88
C LEU A 111 -18.18 -4.04 -4.12
N GLY A 112 -19.00 -3.78 -3.11
CA GLY A 112 -20.14 -2.86 -3.21
C GLY A 112 -19.73 -1.40 -3.37
N ASP A 113 -18.75 -0.91 -2.60
CA ASP A 113 -18.29 0.48 -2.66
C ASP A 113 -17.54 0.77 -3.96
N SER A 114 -16.75 -0.20 -4.47
CA SER A 114 -16.09 -0.08 -5.77
C SER A 114 -17.06 -0.13 -6.94
N ALA A 115 -18.27 -0.68 -6.77
CA ALA A 115 -19.19 -0.99 -7.88
C ALA A 115 -18.48 -1.76 -8.99
N ALA A 116 -17.79 -2.84 -8.63
CA ALA A 116 -17.06 -3.66 -9.59
C ALA A 116 -18.01 -4.22 -10.67
N ALA A 117 -17.65 -4.02 -11.93
CA ALA A 117 -18.42 -4.47 -13.10
C ALA A 117 -18.23 -5.97 -13.38
N ALA A 118 -17.13 -6.55 -12.92
CA ALA A 118 -16.88 -8.00 -12.97
C ALA A 118 -15.98 -8.41 -11.80
N LEU A 119 -15.99 -9.71 -11.50
CA LEU A 119 -15.12 -10.39 -10.55
C LEU A 119 -14.27 -11.43 -11.27
N LEU A 120 -12.95 -11.26 -11.26
CA LEU A 120 -11.97 -12.28 -11.64
C LEU A 120 -11.58 -13.05 -10.38
N THR A 121 -11.76 -14.37 -10.38
CA THR A 121 -11.52 -15.18 -9.19
C THR A 121 -11.19 -16.63 -9.53
N HIS A 122 -10.76 -17.39 -8.54
CA HIS A 122 -10.63 -18.85 -8.63
C HIS A 122 -11.94 -19.54 -8.24
N ARG A 123 -12.19 -20.72 -8.80
CA ARG A 123 -13.44 -21.51 -8.58
C ARG A 123 -13.72 -21.76 -7.10
N GLU A 124 -12.70 -22.04 -6.32
CA GLU A 124 -12.79 -22.29 -4.89
C GLU A 124 -13.24 -21.08 -4.06
N LEU A 125 -13.07 -19.87 -4.60
CA LEU A 125 -13.44 -18.61 -3.94
C LEU A 125 -14.83 -18.11 -4.38
N VAL A 126 -15.47 -18.75 -5.36
CA VAL A 126 -16.82 -18.38 -5.80
C VAL A 126 -17.82 -18.58 -4.66
N GLY A 127 -18.62 -17.55 -4.36
CA GLY A 127 -19.61 -17.58 -3.29
C GLY A 127 -19.06 -17.35 -1.87
N THR A 128 -17.72 -17.25 -1.70
CA THR A 128 -17.14 -16.86 -0.40
C THR A 128 -17.49 -15.42 -0.02
N VAL A 129 -17.73 -14.58 -1.02
CA VAL A 129 -18.17 -13.18 -0.86
C VAL A 129 -19.46 -12.95 -1.65
N PRO A 130 -20.38 -12.05 -1.19
CA PRO A 130 -21.57 -11.71 -1.95
C PRO A 130 -21.19 -10.84 -3.16
N TYR A 131 -21.50 -11.34 -4.35
CA TYR A 131 -21.32 -10.62 -5.61
C TYR A 131 -22.34 -11.14 -6.63
N ASP A 132 -23.16 -10.23 -7.17
CA ASP A 132 -24.26 -10.58 -8.10
C ASP A 132 -23.91 -10.30 -9.57
N GLY A 133 -22.73 -9.74 -9.84
CA GLY A 133 -22.26 -9.41 -11.18
C GLY A 133 -21.60 -10.59 -11.90
N PRO A 134 -21.07 -10.35 -13.12
CA PRO A 134 -20.33 -11.35 -13.91
C PRO A 134 -19.10 -11.88 -13.17
N VAL A 135 -18.97 -13.21 -13.06
CA VAL A 135 -17.81 -13.89 -12.47
C VAL A 135 -17.03 -14.58 -13.59
N LEU A 136 -15.74 -14.35 -13.64
CA LEU A 136 -14.80 -14.91 -14.62
C LEU A 136 -13.77 -15.76 -13.89
N LEU A 137 -13.65 -17.03 -14.26
CA LEU A 137 -12.80 -18.01 -13.58
C LEU A 137 -11.39 -18.03 -14.16
N LEU A 138 -10.39 -17.76 -13.34
CA LEU A 138 -8.99 -17.70 -13.76
C LEU A 138 -8.43 -19.05 -14.23
N GLU A 139 -9.01 -20.17 -13.80
CA GLU A 139 -8.67 -21.50 -14.30
C GLU A 139 -9.05 -21.69 -15.78
N GLU A 140 -10.01 -20.94 -16.28
CA GLU A 140 -10.47 -21.01 -17.66
C GLU A 140 -9.66 -20.12 -18.62
N LEU A 141 -8.69 -19.37 -18.10
CA LEU A 141 -7.88 -18.38 -18.82
C LEU A 141 -7.28 -18.93 -20.12
N ALA A 142 -6.75 -20.15 -20.10
CA ALA A 142 -6.18 -20.79 -21.28
C ALA A 142 -7.22 -21.06 -22.39
N GLN A 143 -8.49 -21.13 -22.05
CA GLN A 143 -9.61 -21.39 -22.97
C GLN A 143 -10.22 -20.10 -23.52
N TRP A 144 -9.90 -18.94 -22.95
CA TRP A 144 -10.44 -17.68 -23.43
C TRP A 144 -9.80 -17.28 -24.75
N PRO A 145 -10.56 -16.65 -25.67
CA PRO A 145 -10.04 -16.27 -26.95
C PRO A 145 -8.90 -15.24 -26.82
N ALA A 146 -7.83 -15.45 -27.58
CA ALA A 146 -6.69 -14.55 -27.63
C ALA A 146 -6.95 -13.28 -28.46
N ALA A 147 -7.95 -13.31 -29.34
CA ALA A 147 -8.23 -12.21 -30.24
C ALA A 147 -9.01 -11.10 -29.57
N SER A 148 -8.51 -9.89 -29.67
CA SER A 148 -9.16 -8.67 -29.19
C SER A 148 -10.31 -8.23 -30.09
N ALA A 149 -11.36 -7.67 -29.51
CA ALA A 149 -12.44 -6.98 -30.23
C ALA A 149 -11.99 -5.61 -30.78
N GLY A 150 -10.98 -5.55 -31.64
CA GLY A 150 -10.46 -4.32 -32.26
C GLY A 150 -9.56 -3.45 -31.32
N PRO A 151 -8.93 -2.40 -31.85
CA PRO A 151 -8.01 -1.54 -31.10
C PRO A 151 -8.76 -0.77 -30.00
N LEU A 152 -8.12 -0.65 -28.84
CA LEU A 152 -8.57 0.26 -27.80
C LEU A 152 -8.21 1.71 -28.16
N PRO A 153 -9.03 2.68 -27.75
CA PRO A 153 -8.57 4.06 -27.70
C PRO A 153 -7.30 4.15 -26.85
N ALA A 154 -6.35 4.99 -27.26
CA ALA A 154 -5.14 5.22 -26.49
C ALA A 154 -5.50 5.55 -25.01
N PRO A 155 -4.77 4.98 -24.03
CA PRO A 155 -5.00 5.31 -22.64
C PRO A 155 -4.71 6.78 -22.39
N VAL A 156 -5.48 7.39 -21.48
CA VAL A 156 -5.22 8.76 -21.03
C VAL A 156 -4.70 8.73 -19.59
N PRO A 157 -3.81 9.67 -19.19
CA PRO A 157 -3.19 9.66 -17.86
C PRO A 157 -4.21 9.67 -16.71
N GLU A 158 -5.32 10.35 -16.87
CA GLU A 158 -6.38 10.48 -15.86
C GLU A 158 -7.23 9.22 -15.71
N GLN A 159 -7.13 8.26 -16.62
CA GLN A 159 -7.86 7.00 -16.57
C GLN A 159 -7.50 6.23 -15.29
N LEU A 160 -8.46 5.49 -14.72
CA LEU A 160 -8.26 4.66 -13.54
C LEU A 160 -7.27 3.51 -13.83
N ALA A 161 -6.30 3.32 -12.95
CA ALA A 161 -5.44 2.14 -12.92
C ALA A 161 -5.93 1.12 -11.89
N TYR A 162 -6.15 1.56 -10.66
CA TYR A 162 -6.63 0.68 -9.59
C TYR A 162 -7.36 1.45 -8.49
N VAL A 163 -8.10 0.70 -7.68
CA VAL A 163 -8.67 1.18 -6.43
C VAL A 163 -8.20 0.27 -5.30
N ILE A 164 -7.33 0.78 -4.45
CA ILE A 164 -6.88 0.07 -3.25
C ILE A 164 -7.58 0.65 -2.02
N PHE A 165 -8.15 -0.24 -1.21
CA PHE A 165 -8.87 0.14 0.00
C PHE A 165 -7.91 0.24 1.18
N THR A 166 -7.90 1.42 1.81
CA THR A 166 -7.15 1.70 3.03
C THR A 166 -8.11 1.87 4.20
N SER A 167 -7.60 1.80 5.43
CA SER A 167 -8.39 2.10 6.63
C SER A 167 -8.97 3.52 6.57
N GLY A 168 -10.15 3.71 7.13
CA GLY A 168 -10.87 4.97 7.06
C GLY A 168 -11.19 5.57 8.43
N SER A 169 -10.94 6.86 8.60
CA SER A 169 -11.22 7.61 9.84
C SER A 169 -12.71 7.62 10.23
N THR A 170 -13.59 7.30 9.28
CA THR A 170 -15.05 7.22 9.50
C THR A 170 -15.54 5.82 9.91
N GLY A 171 -14.63 4.92 10.28
CA GLY A 171 -14.96 3.56 10.74
C GLY A 171 -15.21 2.54 9.61
N ARG A 172 -14.99 2.92 8.34
CA ARG A 172 -15.10 2.01 7.18
C ARG A 172 -13.94 2.23 6.22
N PRO A 173 -13.48 1.18 5.53
CA PRO A 173 -12.44 1.30 4.51
C PRO A 173 -12.82 2.31 3.42
N LYS A 174 -11.82 3.03 2.91
CA LYS A 174 -11.95 3.98 1.81
C LYS A 174 -11.12 3.53 0.61
N GLY A 175 -11.70 3.47 -0.58
CA GLY A 175 -11.00 3.14 -1.81
C GLY A 175 -10.26 4.35 -2.37
N VAL A 176 -8.94 4.26 -2.51
CA VAL A 176 -8.11 5.28 -3.16
C VAL A 176 -8.05 5.00 -4.65
N MET A 177 -8.49 5.96 -5.47
CA MET A 177 -8.55 5.85 -6.94
C MET A 177 -7.26 6.35 -7.57
N VAL A 178 -6.34 5.46 -7.89
CA VAL A 178 -5.06 5.81 -8.52
C VAL A 178 -5.20 5.84 -10.04
N THR A 179 -4.61 6.86 -10.65
CA THR A 179 -4.68 7.06 -12.10
C THR A 179 -3.60 6.28 -12.84
N ARG A 180 -3.84 6.05 -14.13
CA ARG A 180 -2.92 5.40 -15.03
C ARG A 180 -1.61 6.18 -15.18
N GLY A 181 -1.71 7.50 -15.29
CA GLY A 181 -0.55 8.39 -15.30
C GLY A 181 0.25 8.31 -14.01
N GLY A 182 -0.41 8.39 -12.84
CA GLY A 182 0.27 8.27 -11.55
C GLY A 182 1.01 6.95 -11.37
N MET A 183 0.40 5.84 -11.78
CA MET A 183 1.05 4.53 -11.79
C MET A 183 2.24 4.47 -12.75
N SER A 184 2.12 5.04 -13.95
CA SER A 184 3.18 5.07 -14.95
C SER A 184 4.38 5.89 -14.48
N GLU A 185 4.14 7.05 -13.85
CA GLU A 185 5.18 7.91 -13.27
C GLU A 185 5.91 7.21 -12.10
N LEU A 186 5.17 6.51 -11.22
CA LEU A 186 5.76 5.68 -10.18
C LEU A 186 6.72 4.63 -10.77
N VAL A 187 6.22 3.86 -11.75
CA VAL A 187 7.00 2.76 -12.36
C VAL A 187 8.25 3.29 -13.03
N ALA A 188 8.16 4.38 -13.78
CA ALA A 188 9.30 5.00 -14.45
C ALA A 188 10.28 5.62 -13.44
N GLY A 189 9.78 6.35 -12.43
CA GLY A 189 10.59 7.01 -11.40
C GLY A 189 11.38 6.03 -10.54
N LEU A 190 10.72 4.97 -10.04
CA LEU A 190 11.40 3.92 -9.29
C LEU A 190 12.34 3.09 -10.16
N GLY A 191 11.93 2.77 -11.38
CA GLY A 191 12.80 2.05 -12.32
C GLY A 191 14.10 2.80 -12.59
N ALA A 192 14.04 4.12 -12.74
CA ALA A 192 15.20 4.98 -12.93
C ALA A 192 16.08 5.10 -11.66
N LEU A 193 15.44 5.23 -10.48
CA LEU A 193 16.15 5.35 -9.20
C LEU A 193 16.92 4.06 -8.84
N VAL A 194 16.26 2.92 -8.99
CA VAL A 194 16.80 1.61 -8.55
C VAL A 194 17.77 1.04 -9.58
N GLY A 195 17.47 1.21 -10.85
CA GLY A 195 18.24 0.68 -11.96
C GLY A 195 17.94 -0.80 -12.30
N PRO A 196 18.11 -1.20 -13.58
CA PRO A 196 17.68 -2.52 -14.08
C PRO A 196 18.44 -3.68 -13.42
N ASP A 197 19.71 -3.49 -13.02
CA ASP A 197 20.50 -4.54 -12.40
C ASP A 197 19.93 -5.02 -11.06
N ARG A 198 19.28 -4.12 -10.32
CA ARG A 198 18.63 -4.45 -9.04
C ARG A 198 17.20 -4.97 -9.22
N LEU A 199 16.61 -4.74 -10.38
CA LEU A 199 15.25 -5.15 -10.72
C LEU A 199 15.18 -6.49 -11.47
N HIS A 200 16.32 -7.15 -11.72
CA HIS A 200 16.35 -8.38 -12.52
C HIS A 200 15.57 -9.53 -11.90
N SER A 201 15.41 -9.57 -10.56
CA SER A 201 14.60 -10.55 -9.83
C SER A 201 14.09 -9.91 -8.54
N VAL A 202 12.79 -9.66 -8.45
CA VAL A 202 12.14 -9.02 -7.29
C VAL A 202 11.15 -9.98 -6.66
N LEU A 203 11.22 -10.12 -5.33
CA LEU A 203 10.23 -10.88 -4.55
C LEU A 203 8.92 -10.08 -4.46
N ALA A 204 7.82 -10.66 -4.92
CA ALA A 204 6.47 -10.15 -4.71
C ALA A 204 5.77 -10.97 -3.64
N ALA A 205 5.86 -10.51 -2.42
CA ALA A 205 5.34 -11.16 -1.23
C ALA A 205 4.25 -10.34 -0.52
N THR A 206 4.08 -9.07 -0.90
CA THR A 206 3.03 -8.21 -0.35
C THR A 206 1.66 -8.56 -0.94
N PRO A 207 0.58 -8.68 -0.13
CA PRO A 207 -0.77 -8.86 -0.65
C PRO A 207 -1.15 -7.76 -1.66
N THR A 208 -1.84 -8.15 -2.75
CA THR A 208 -2.23 -7.18 -3.81
C THR A 208 -3.20 -6.10 -3.32
N SER A 209 -3.86 -6.32 -2.20
CA SER A 209 -4.67 -5.33 -1.49
C SER A 209 -3.86 -4.21 -0.83
N PHE A 210 -2.52 -4.32 -0.81
CA PHE A 210 -1.59 -3.26 -0.41
C PHE A 210 -0.83 -2.74 -1.63
N ASP A 211 -0.67 -1.44 -1.68
CA ASP A 211 -0.10 -0.71 -2.81
C ASP A 211 1.39 -1.00 -3.08
N VAL A 212 2.13 -1.47 -2.08
CA VAL A 212 3.50 -1.99 -2.22
C VAL A 212 3.58 -3.07 -3.30
N SER A 213 2.55 -3.92 -3.46
CA SER A 213 2.47 -4.93 -4.51
C SER A 213 2.59 -4.36 -5.93
N VAL A 214 2.18 -3.10 -6.12
CA VAL A 214 2.25 -2.41 -7.42
C VAL A 214 3.70 -2.30 -7.87
N TYR A 215 4.59 -1.81 -7.01
CA TYR A 215 5.98 -1.71 -7.43
C TYR A 215 6.71 -3.06 -7.42
N GLU A 216 6.35 -4.00 -6.56
CA GLU A 216 6.93 -5.35 -6.56
C GLU A 216 6.67 -6.11 -7.87
N ILE A 217 5.52 -5.85 -8.51
CA ILE A 217 5.10 -6.53 -9.74
C ILE A 217 5.43 -5.69 -10.99
N PHE A 218 4.97 -4.45 -11.05
CA PHE A 218 5.02 -3.68 -12.29
C PHE A 218 6.41 -3.07 -12.58
N VAL A 219 7.13 -2.62 -11.56
CA VAL A 219 8.45 -1.98 -11.78
C VAL A 219 9.45 -2.96 -12.40
N PRO A 220 9.68 -4.18 -11.84
CA PRO A 220 10.61 -5.12 -12.47
C PRO A 220 10.16 -5.56 -13.86
N LEU A 221 8.88 -5.86 -14.07
CA LEU A 221 8.39 -6.31 -15.39
C LEU A 221 8.53 -5.23 -16.47
N CYS A 222 8.24 -3.96 -16.13
CA CYS A 222 8.45 -2.85 -17.05
C CYS A 222 9.93 -2.51 -17.28
N ALA A 223 10.82 -2.85 -16.34
CA ALA A 223 12.26 -2.72 -16.50
C ALA A 223 12.91 -3.90 -17.29
N GLY A 224 12.17 -4.97 -17.56
CA GLY A 224 12.65 -6.18 -18.23
C GLY A 224 13.30 -7.20 -17.28
N GLY A 225 13.06 -7.09 -15.98
CA GLY A 225 13.40 -8.06 -14.97
C GLY A 225 12.28 -9.09 -14.73
N SER A 226 12.34 -9.82 -13.64
CA SER A 226 11.40 -10.88 -13.30
C SER A 226 10.84 -10.71 -11.89
N VAL A 227 9.70 -11.32 -11.65
CA VAL A 227 9.01 -11.36 -10.35
C VAL A 227 8.98 -12.79 -9.82
N VAL A 228 9.33 -12.95 -8.55
CA VAL A 228 9.21 -14.21 -7.83
C VAL A 228 8.03 -14.10 -6.88
N LEU A 229 6.98 -14.88 -7.12
CA LEU A 229 5.76 -14.87 -6.32
C LEU A 229 5.94 -15.78 -5.09
N ALA A 230 5.67 -15.25 -3.90
CA ALA A 230 5.71 -15.98 -2.65
C ALA A 230 4.57 -15.53 -1.72
N ASP A 231 4.19 -16.37 -0.76
CA ASP A 231 3.10 -16.07 0.16
C ASP A 231 3.44 -14.96 1.15
N ASP A 232 4.69 -14.91 1.58
CA ASP A 232 5.23 -13.86 2.43
C ASP A 232 6.74 -13.69 2.24
N VAL A 233 7.31 -12.69 2.89
CA VAL A 233 8.73 -12.38 2.79
C VAL A 233 9.63 -13.46 3.43
N PHE A 234 9.10 -14.26 4.36
CA PHE A 234 9.84 -15.30 5.06
C PHE A 234 10.05 -16.56 4.20
N ALA A 235 9.38 -16.66 3.05
CA ALA A 235 9.64 -17.72 2.06
C ALA A 235 11.11 -17.81 1.63
N VAL A 236 11.87 -16.70 1.73
CA VAL A 236 13.33 -16.73 1.51
C VAL A 236 14.10 -17.54 2.57
N CYS A 237 13.49 -17.80 3.74
CA CYS A 237 14.05 -18.62 4.81
C CYS A 237 13.68 -20.10 4.71
N ASP A 238 12.78 -20.49 3.80
CA ASP A 238 12.35 -21.88 3.66
C ASP A 238 13.56 -22.76 3.33
N ALA A 239 13.81 -23.76 4.17
CA ALA A 239 14.95 -24.66 4.03
C ALA A 239 14.74 -25.68 2.91
N ASP A 240 13.49 -26.09 2.65
CA ASP A 240 13.13 -27.15 1.71
C ASP A 240 12.94 -26.62 0.27
N ALA A 241 12.53 -25.38 0.14
CA ALA A 241 12.29 -24.72 -1.15
C ALA A 241 12.64 -23.22 -1.08
N PRO A 242 13.92 -22.85 -0.93
CA PRO A 242 14.29 -21.47 -0.75
C PRO A 242 13.92 -20.65 -1.99
N VAL A 243 13.12 -19.62 -1.79
CA VAL A 243 12.82 -18.62 -2.80
C VAL A 243 14.05 -17.74 -2.95
N SER A 244 14.57 -17.62 -4.18
CA SER A 244 15.71 -16.76 -4.48
C SER A 244 15.24 -15.53 -5.26
N ALA A 245 15.45 -14.36 -4.67
CA ALA A 245 15.21 -13.09 -5.33
C ALA A 245 16.34 -12.11 -4.98
N ALA A 246 16.84 -11.38 -5.97
CA ALA A 246 17.92 -10.43 -5.74
C ALA A 246 17.46 -9.21 -4.94
N THR A 247 16.19 -8.86 -5.05
CA THR A 247 15.58 -7.73 -4.35
C THR A 247 14.40 -8.20 -3.51
N VAL A 248 14.42 -7.82 -2.25
CA VAL A 248 13.39 -8.10 -1.25
C VAL A 248 12.79 -6.79 -0.76
N SER A 249 11.47 -6.74 -0.67
CA SER A 249 10.72 -5.61 -0.14
C SER A 249 9.99 -6.00 1.13
N SER A 250 10.11 -5.22 2.18
CA SER A 250 9.26 -5.37 3.38
C SER A 250 9.35 -4.14 4.30
N VAL A 251 8.55 -4.21 5.37
CA VAL A 251 8.58 -3.22 6.44
C VAL A 251 9.75 -3.47 7.39
N PRO A 252 10.31 -2.43 8.05
CA PRO A 252 11.42 -2.56 8.99
C PRO A 252 11.25 -3.65 10.03
N SER A 253 10.06 -3.79 10.61
CA SER A 253 9.79 -4.81 11.64
C SER A 253 9.92 -6.25 11.11
N ALA A 254 9.49 -6.53 9.88
CA ALA A 254 9.65 -7.84 9.24
C ALA A 254 11.09 -8.07 8.78
N LEU A 255 11.76 -7.03 8.25
CA LEU A 255 13.17 -7.10 7.86
C LEU A 255 14.09 -7.38 9.06
N ALA A 256 13.77 -6.85 10.25
CA ALA A 256 14.50 -7.16 11.48
C ALA A 256 14.37 -8.65 11.86
N GLN A 257 13.17 -9.22 11.73
CA GLN A 257 12.96 -10.66 11.95
C GLN A 257 13.69 -11.49 10.91
N LEU A 258 13.60 -11.11 9.63
CA LEU A 258 14.27 -11.78 8.53
C LEU A 258 15.78 -11.77 8.69
N ALA A 259 16.37 -10.64 9.11
CA ALA A 259 17.80 -10.53 9.41
C ALA A 259 18.21 -11.44 10.58
N ALA A 260 17.40 -11.48 11.65
CA ALA A 260 17.64 -12.33 12.82
C ALA A 260 17.60 -13.83 12.47
N LEU A 261 16.78 -14.22 11.47
CA LEU A 261 16.70 -15.58 10.95
C LEU A 261 17.80 -15.92 9.92
N GLY A 262 18.68 -14.97 9.59
CA GLY A 262 19.70 -15.14 8.54
C GLY A 262 19.14 -15.17 7.11
N GLY A 263 17.87 -14.76 6.92
CA GLY A 263 17.18 -14.84 5.64
C GLY A 263 17.68 -13.86 4.57
N LEU A 264 18.46 -12.84 4.95
CA LEU A 264 19.07 -11.90 4.01
C LEU A 264 20.45 -12.37 3.51
N ALA A 265 21.17 -13.15 4.32
CA ALA A 265 22.55 -13.52 4.05
C ALA A 265 22.70 -14.36 2.76
N GLY A 266 23.36 -13.79 1.76
CA GLY A 266 23.59 -14.43 0.45
C GLY A 266 22.33 -14.64 -0.40
N ARG A 267 21.15 -14.14 0.04
CA ARG A 267 19.85 -14.36 -0.61
C ARG A 267 19.25 -13.09 -1.19
N ALA A 268 19.47 -11.95 -0.54
CA ALA A 268 19.06 -10.64 -1.04
C ALA A 268 20.27 -9.73 -1.21
N ARG A 269 20.38 -9.06 -2.36
CA ARG A 269 21.41 -8.04 -2.62
C ARG A 269 20.87 -6.63 -2.44
N THR A 270 19.58 -6.44 -2.65
CA THR A 270 18.90 -5.16 -2.53
C THR A 270 17.70 -5.32 -1.61
N VAL A 271 17.51 -4.35 -0.73
CA VAL A 271 16.35 -4.28 0.17
C VAL A 271 15.60 -2.98 -0.05
N PHE A 272 14.29 -3.09 -0.24
CA PHE A 272 13.35 -1.97 -0.18
C PHE A 272 12.66 -1.99 1.18
N SER A 273 12.69 -0.87 1.89
CA SER A 273 12.07 -0.73 3.19
C SER A 273 11.12 0.45 3.19
N GLY A 274 9.88 0.25 3.64
CA GLY A 274 8.88 1.31 3.70
C GLY A 274 7.79 1.02 4.73
N GLY A 275 6.86 1.95 4.88
CA GLY A 275 5.70 1.78 5.76
C GLY A 275 5.94 2.03 7.25
N GLU A 276 7.17 1.98 7.74
CA GLU A 276 7.58 2.30 9.12
C GLU A 276 8.86 3.13 9.11
N ALA A 277 9.22 3.74 10.24
CA ALA A 277 10.52 4.39 10.38
C ALA A 277 11.64 3.35 10.33
N LEU A 278 12.62 3.55 9.45
CA LEU A 278 13.75 2.63 9.26
C LEU A 278 14.87 2.93 10.25
N PRO A 279 15.16 2.03 11.23
CA PRO A 279 16.22 2.27 12.20
C PRO A 279 17.63 2.10 11.60
N GLY A 280 18.56 3.03 11.86
CA GLY A 280 19.95 2.94 11.41
C GLY A 280 20.66 1.63 11.82
N PRO A 281 20.49 1.11 13.06
CA PRO A 281 21.03 -0.20 13.43
C PRO A 281 20.56 -1.36 12.54
N LEU A 282 19.29 -1.33 12.09
CA LEU A 282 18.78 -2.34 11.17
C LEU A 282 19.43 -2.22 9.79
N VAL A 283 19.62 -1.00 9.28
CA VAL A 283 20.32 -0.78 8.00
C VAL A 283 21.73 -1.36 8.06
N ARG A 284 22.49 -1.09 9.13
CA ARG A 284 23.83 -1.67 9.32
C ARG A 284 23.80 -3.20 9.34
N SER A 285 22.84 -3.81 10.06
CA SER A 285 22.73 -5.28 10.11
C SER A 285 22.42 -5.91 8.75
N MET A 286 21.70 -5.19 7.87
CA MET A 286 21.47 -5.63 6.48
C MET A 286 22.78 -5.64 5.67
N PHE A 287 23.59 -4.59 5.77
CA PHE A 287 24.90 -4.52 5.12
C PHE A 287 25.85 -5.59 5.67
N ASP A 288 25.88 -5.82 6.98
CA ASP A 288 26.65 -6.88 7.62
C ASP A 288 26.23 -8.27 7.13
N ALA A 289 24.95 -8.45 6.78
CA ALA A 289 24.42 -9.68 6.18
C ALA A 289 24.74 -9.81 4.67
N GLY A 290 25.44 -8.85 4.06
CA GLY A 290 25.86 -8.90 2.66
C GLY A 290 24.89 -8.23 1.67
N VAL A 291 23.87 -7.51 2.15
CA VAL A 291 23.06 -6.63 1.31
C VAL A 291 23.95 -5.51 0.76
N THR A 292 23.83 -5.17 -0.51
CA THR A 292 24.68 -4.19 -1.19
C THR A 292 23.99 -2.85 -1.44
N ALA A 293 22.63 -2.82 -1.34
CA ALA A 293 21.85 -1.59 -1.48
C ALA A 293 20.59 -1.67 -0.61
N VAL A 294 20.31 -0.59 0.11
CA VAL A 294 19.07 -0.42 0.90
C VAL A 294 18.42 0.88 0.47
N PHE A 295 17.12 0.81 0.15
CA PHE A 295 16.31 1.96 -0.18
C PHE A 295 15.23 2.15 0.89
N ASN A 296 15.18 3.34 1.49
CA ASN A 296 14.06 3.75 2.34
C ASN A 296 13.00 4.40 1.45
N MET A 297 11.79 3.85 1.43
CA MET A 297 10.69 4.27 0.57
C MET A 297 9.55 4.83 1.40
N TYR A 298 9.10 6.02 1.07
CA TYR A 298 8.01 6.71 1.74
C TYR A 298 6.96 7.15 0.74
N GLY A 299 5.70 6.91 1.05
CA GLY A 299 4.56 7.45 0.32
C GLY A 299 3.25 6.96 0.90
N PRO A 300 2.17 7.74 0.70
CA PRO A 300 0.80 7.30 0.91
C PRO A 300 0.22 6.74 -0.39
N THR A 301 -0.75 5.87 -0.29
CA THR A 301 -1.51 5.33 -1.45
C THR A 301 -2.12 6.46 -2.30
N GLU A 302 -2.48 7.57 -1.68
CA GLU A 302 -3.05 8.77 -2.29
C GLU A 302 -2.08 9.51 -3.23
N ASN A 303 -0.77 9.19 -3.14
CA ASN A 303 0.25 9.65 -4.10
C ASN A 303 0.98 8.46 -4.75
N SER A 304 0.22 7.47 -5.19
CA SER A 304 0.70 6.32 -5.98
C SER A 304 1.88 5.58 -5.35
N VAL A 305 1.73 5.09 -4.10
CA VAL A 305 2.63 4.19 -3.36
C VAL A 305 3.90 4.85 -2.80
N VAL A 306 4.82 5.30 -3.68
CA VAL A 306 6.10 5.90 -3.28
C VAL A 306 6.20 7.28 -3.87
N ALA A 307 6.32 8.27 -2.99
CA ALA A 307 6.49 9.67 -3.35
C ALA A 307 7.93 10.16 -3.14
N ILE A 308 8.59 9.66 -2.11
CA ILE A 308 9.91 10.08 -1.64
C ILE A 308 10.75 8.82 -1.40
N ALA A 309 12.01 8.81 -1.75
CA ALA A 309 12.89 7.67 -1.53
C ALA A 309 14.34 8.10 -1.29
N ALA A 310 15.08 7.29 -0.54
CA ALA A 310 16.51 7.43 -0.29
C ALA A 310 17.24 6.11 -0.50
N ALA A 311 18.37 6.13 -1.21
CA ALA A 311 19.39 5.12 -1.03
C ALA A 311 20.15 5.45 0.27
N VAL A 312 20.20 4.51 1.21
CA VAL A 312 20.79 4.73 2.54
C VAL A 312 22.08 3.93 2.73
N THR A 313 23.03 4.47 3.49
CA THR A 313 24.35 3.85 3.70
C THR A 313 24.48 3.16 5.06
N GLY A 314 23.58 3.46 6.01
CA GLY A 314 23.67 3.00 7.40
C GLY A 314 24.60 3.84 8.28
N GLU A 315 25.23 4.87 7.74
CA GLU A 315 26.07 5.81 8.48
C GLU A 315 25.29 7.01 9.03
N GLU A 316 24.04 7.19 8.56
CA GLU A 316 23.18 8.29 8.94
C GLU A 316 22.81 8.21 10.42
N ALA A 317 22.91 9.32 11.15
CA ALA A 317 22.49 9.44 12.56
C ALA A 317 20.95 9.23 12.68
N ALA A 318 20.20 9.75 11.69
CA ALA A 318 18.79 9.47 11.49
C ALA A 318 18.59 9.17 10.00
N VAL A 319 17.97 8.02 9.70
CA VAL A 319 17.71 7.59 8.32
C VAL A 319 16.66 8.50 7.72
N PRO A 320 16.97 9.25 6.63
CA PRO A 320 15.99 10.12 5.98
C PRO A 320 14.97 9.30 5.21
N ILE A 321 13.81 9.90 4.93
CA ILE A 321 12.87 9.34 3.96
C ILE A 321 13.33 9.64 2.51
N GLY A 322 14.20 10.64 2.31
CA GLY A 322 14.87 10.88 1.04
C GLY A 322 14.41 12.12 0.30
N ASP A 323 14.47 12.05 -1.01
CA ASP A 323 14.07 13.10 -1.93
C ASP A 323 12.85 12.67 -2.74
N ALA A 324 12.07 13.65 -3.21
CA ALA A 324 10.88 13.40 -4.02
C ALA A 324 11.24 12.72 -5.36
N LEU A 325 10.42 11.76 -5.79
CA LEU A 325 10.53 11.18 -7.12
C LEU A 325 10.26 12.25 -8.21
N PRO A 326 10.76 12.07 -9.44
CA PRO A 326 10.72 13.12 -10.47
C PRO A 326 9.34 13.68 -10.81
N ALA A 327 8.27 12.91 -10.60
CA ALA A 327 6.89 13.32 -10.87
C ALA A 327 6.13 13.82 -9.63
N VAL A 328 6.81 14.00 -8.51
CA VAL A 328 6.24 14.40 -7.23
C VAL A 328 6.77 15.78 -6.82
N ASP A 329 5.86 16.66 -6.48
CA ASP A 329 6.15 17.93 -5.84
C ASP A 329 5.89 17.78 -4.33
N ALA A 330 6.94 17.92 -3.50
CA ALA A 330 6.85 17.76 -2.06
C ALA A 330 7.02 19.11 -1.36
N TYR A 331 6.02 19.50 -0.57
CA TYR A 331 5.99 20.77 0.15
C TYR A 331 5.92 20.52 1.65
N VAL A 332 6.70 21.28 2.43
CA VAL A 332 6.57 21.32 3.89
C VAL A 332 5.92 22.65 4.26
N LEU A 333 4.67 22.59 4.76
CA LEU A 333 3.86 23.78 4.94
C LEU A 333 3.43 23.95 6.40
N ASP A 334 3.17 25.21 6.78
CA ASP A 334 2.53 25.59 8.05
C ASP A 334 0.99 25.48 7.99
N GLU A 335 0.30 25.89 9.05
CA GLU A 335 -1.16 25.86 9.16
C GLU A 335 -1.86 26.83 8.16
N ASP A 336 -1.15 27.86 7.69
CA ASP A 336 -1.63 28.83 6.70
C ASP A 336 -1.28 28.41 5.25
N LEU A 337 -0.80 27.18 5.05
CA LEU A 337 -0.31 26.66 3.76
C LEU A 337 0.87 27.46 3.17
N ARG A 338 1.73 28.04 4.03
CA ARG A 338 2.96 28.70 3.60
C ARG A 338 4.15 27.76 3.77
N PRO A 339 5.11 27.76 2.84
CA PRO A 339 6.34 27.00 2.98
C PRO A 339 7.10 27.38 4.25
N VAL A 340 7.54 26.37 5.02
CA VAL A 340 8.43 26.59 6.17
C VAL A 340 9.87 26.58 5.71
N PRO A 341 10.79 27.31 6.39
CA PRO A 341 12.22 27.26 6.09
C PRO A 341 12.80 25.85 6.25
N ASP A 342 13.82 25.51 5.45
CA ASP A 342 14.59 24.30 5.63
C ASP A 342 15.11 24.17 7.06
N GLY A 343 14.98 22.98 7.65
CA GLY A 343 15.32 22.70 9.05
C GLY A 343 14.14 22.82 10.02
N GLU A 344 13.10 23.54 9.67
CA GLU A 344 11.89 23.68 10.49
C GLU A 344 10.88 22.57 10.20
N PRO A 345 10.13 22.07 11.22
CA PRO A 345 9.11 21.08 11.02
C PRO A 345 7.81 21.69 10.46
N GLY A 346 7.16 20.97 9.54
CA GLY A 346 5.85 21.33 9.00
C GLY A 346 5.07 20.08 8.60
N GLU A 347 3.87 20.27 8.04
CA GLU A 347 3.06 19.19 7.46
C GLU A 347 3.51 18.95 6.01
N LEU A 348 3.65 17.68 5.64
CA LEU A 348 3.98 17.29 4.28
C LEU A 348 2.74 17.32 3.39
N TYR A 349 2.87 18.00 2.25
CA TYR A 349 1.91 17.98 1.14
C TYR A 349 2.60 17.44 -0.10
N LEU A 350 1.87 16.61 -0.87
CA LEU A 350 2.39 15.96 -2.06
C LEU A 350 1.55 16.35 -3.27
N GLY A 351 2.17 17.06 -4.20
CA GLY A 351 1.64 17.45 -5.50
C GLY A 351 2.18 16.58 -6.64
N GLY A 352 2.04 17.06 -7.86
CA GLY A 352 2.58 16.46 -9.06
C GLY A 352 1.68 15.39 -9.69
N ARG A 353 2.24 14.66 -10.68
CA ARG A 353 1.47 13.75 -11.53
C ARG A 353 1.09 12.43 -10.87
N GLN A 354 1.67 12.10 -9.72
CA GLN A 354 1.34 10.90 -8.94
C GLN A 354 0.10 11.07 -8.04
N VAL A 355 -0.43 12.28 -7.91
CA VAL A 355 -1.63 12.53 -7.08
C VAL A 355 -2.82 11.77 -7.61
N SER A 356 -3.46 10.95 -6.77
CA SER A 356 -4.61 10.13 -7.14
C SER A 356 -5.87 10.98 -7.38
N ARG A 357 -6.93 10.40 -7.97
CA ARG A 357 -8.20 11.10 -8.20
C ARG A 357 -8.88 11.52 -6.91
N GLY A 358 -8.68 10.78 -5.82
CA GLY A 358 -9.36 10.93 -4.55
C GLY A 358 -9.95 9.62 -4.07
N TYR A 359 -10.95 9.70 -3.22
CA TYR A 359 -11.59 8.54 -2.61
C TYR A 359 -12.89 8.16 -3.31
N GLN A 360 -13.05 6.88 -3.58
CA GLN A 360 -14.23 6.29 -4.21
C GLN A 360 -15.49 6.65 -3.42
N ARG A 361 -16.47 7.28 -4.08
CA ARG A 361 -17.76 7.69 -3.49
C ARG A 361 -17.67 8.49 -2.19
N ARG A 362 -16.58 9.22 -1.98
CA ARG A 362 -16.35 10.07 -0.80
C ARG A 362 -15.93 11.49 -1.22
N PRO A 363 -16.83 12.28 -1.90
CA PRO A 363 -16.45 13.59 -2.41
C PRO A 363 -16.06 14.58 -1.30
N GLY A 364 -16.74 14.56 -0.15
CA GLY A 364 -16.41 15.43 0.98
C GLY A 364 -15.02 15.15 1.53
N LEU A 365 -14.68 13.88 1.81
CA LEU A 365 -13.35 13.49 2.26
C LEU A 365 -12.28 13.78 1.20
N THR A 366 -12.63 13.62 -0.08
CA THR A 366 -11.73 13.99 -1.18
C THR A 366 -11.41 15.48 -1.14
N ALA A 367 -12.42 16.34 -1.04
CA ALA A 367 -12.22 17.79 -0.97
C ALA A 367 -11.45 18.25 0.28
N GLU A 368 -11.57 17.50 1.40
CA GLU A 368 -10.82 17.78 2.63
C GLU A 368 -9.31 17.45 2.52
N ARG A 369 -8.96 16.41 1.75
CA ARG A 369 -7.59 15.88 1.69
C ARG A 369 -6.84 16.23 0.41
N PHE A 370 -7.55 16.44 -0.70
CA PHE A 370 -6.96 16.79 -2.00
C PHE A 370 -7.28 18.25 -2.30
N LEU A 371 -6.37 19.11 -1.90
CA LEU A 371 -6.51 20.56 -1.99
C LEU A 371 -6.03 21.10 -3.35
N PRO A 372 -6.49 22.27 -3.80
CA PRO A 372 -5.82 22.97 -4.90
C PRO A 372 -4.34 23.18 -4.58
N ASP A 373 -3.48 22.99 -5.56
CA ASP A 373 -2.05 23.22 -5.42
C ASP A 373 -1.69 24.66 -5.85
N PRO A 374 -1.40 25.58 -4.91
CA PRO A 374 -1.10 26.98 -5.23
C PRO A 374 0.31 27.17 -5.80
N PHE A 375 1.16 26.17 -5.75
CA PHE A 375 2.56 26.24 -6.19
C PHE A 375 2.74 25.68 -7.61
N ALA A 376 1.80 24.85 -8.08
CA ALA A 376 1.86 24.26 -9.41
C ALA A 376 1.48 25.28 -10.49
N SER A 377 2.18 25.25 -11.62
CA SER A 377 1.86 26.06 -12.80
C SER A 377 0.69 25.50 -13.64
N ALA A 378 0.40 24.21 -13.51
CA ALA A 378 -0.66 23.53 -14.26
C ALA A 378 -2.05 23.89 -13.71
N PRO A 379 -3.00 24.36 -14.55
CA PRO A 379 -4.36 24.64 -14.10
C PRO A 379 -5.05 23.40 -13.54
N GLY A 380 -5.71 23.55 -12.38
CA GLY A 380 -6.44 22.45 -11.73
C GLY A 380 -5.55 21.42 -11.03
N ALA A 381 -4.25 21.71 -10.88
CA ALA A 381 -3.34 20.87 -10.11
C ALA A 381 -3.81 20.76 -8.65
N ARG A 382 -3.54 19.61 -8.05
CA ARG A 382 -3.94 19.31 -6.67
C ARG A 382 -2.75 18.77 -5.89
N MET A 383 -2.76 19.02 -4.59
CA MET A 383 -1.85 18.41 -3.64
C MET A 383 -2.62 17.61 -2.59
N TYR A 384 -2.05 16.51 -2.16
CA TYR A 384 -2.58 15.66 -1.11
C TYR A 384 -2.01 16.07 0.25
N ARG A 385 -2.88 16.31 1.22
CA ARG A 385 -2.55 16.59 2.61
C ARG A 385 -2.30 15.29 3.36
N THR A 386 -1.02 14.99 3.72
CA THR A 386 -0.63 13.68 4.26
C THR A 386 -1.01 13.49 5.73
N GLY A 387 -0.98 14.54 6.55
CA GLY A 387 -1.03 14.47 8.00
C GLY A 387 0.32 14.09 8.63
N ASP A 388 1.36 13.90 7.83
CA ASP A 388 2.69 13.55 8.30
C ASP A 388 3.49 14.82 8.63
N ARG A 389 4.14 14.81 9.78
CA ARG A 389 5.07 15.84 10.22
C ARG A 389 6.45 15.50 9.72
N VAL A 390 7.04 16.40 8.94
CA VAL A 390 8.36 16.23 8.35
C VAL A 390 9.21 17.48 8.52
N ARG A 391 10.48 17.34 8.20
CA ARG A 391 11.41 18.43 8.07
C ARG A 391 12.28 18.20 6.84
N ARG A 392 12.56 19.22 6.06
CA ARG A 392 13.59 19.17 5.04
C ARG A 392 14.93 19.57 5.65
N ARG A 393 16.00 18.83 5.39
CA ARG A 393 17.33 19.21 5.89
C ARG A 393 17.78 20.53 5.28
N PRO A 394 18.58 21.36 6.02
CA PRO A 394 19.06 22.63 5.51
C PRO A 394 19.77 22.52 4.16
N GLY A 395 19.61 23.55 3.31
CA GLY A 395 20.24 23.61 2.00
C GLY A 395 19.59 22.71 0.95
N GLY A 396 18.31 22.41 1.06
CA GLY A 396 17.59 21.56 0.11
C GLY A 396 17.93 20.08 0.22
N GLY A 397 18.41 19.64 1.39
CA GLY A 397 18.72 18.23 1.66
C GLY A 397 17.48 17.34 1.76
N PRO A 398 17.67 16.04 2.03
CA PRO A 398 16.57 15.07 2.06
C PRO A 398 15.55 15.35 3.17
N TYR A 399 14.33 14.86 2.97
CA TYR A 399 13.26 14.95 3.96
C TYR A 399 13.47 13.93 5.11
N GLU A 400 13.09 14.35 6.33
CA GLU A 400 13.08 13.53 7.54
C GLU A 400 11.66 13.41 8.07
N PHE A 401 11.24 12.19 8.41
CA PHE A 401 9.95 11.92 9.04
C PHE A 401 10.03 12.15 10.56
N LEU A 402 9.14 12.97 11.11
CA LEU A 402 9.12 13.34 12.53
C LEU A 402 7.90 12.80 13.29
N GLY A 403 6.99 12.10 12.60
CA GLY A 403 5.75 11.57 13.18
C GLY A 403 4.50 12.06 12.45
N ARG A 404 3.36 12.05 13.14
CA ARG A 404 2.07 12.48 12.58
C ARG A 404 1.41 13.54 13.46
N TRP A 405 0.54 14.34 12.81
CA TRP A 405 -0.33 15.29 13.51
C TRP A 405 -1.67 14.66 13.95
N ASP A 406 -2.06 13.52 13.37
CA ASP A 406 -3.30 12.79 13.65
C ASP A 406 -3.08 11.47 14.40
N ASP A 407 -4.18 10.79 14.75
CA ASP A 407 -4.19 9.52 15.51
C ASP A 407 -3.92 8.28 14.63
N GLN A 408 -3.59 8.45 13.35
CA GLN A 408 -3.27 7.34 12.47
C GLN A 408 -1.93 6.73 12.85
N VAL A 409 -1.88 5.41 12.91
CA VAL A 409 -0.67 4.68 13.29
C VAL A 409 -0.19 3.76 12.17
N LYS A 410 1.12 3.57 12.11
CA LYS A 410 1.75 2.53 11.30
C LYS A 410 2.19 1.42 12.24
N LEU A 411 1.62 0.22 12.09
CA LEU A 411 1.90 -0.93 12.95
C LEU A 411 2.19 -2.16 12.09
N ARG A 412 3.42 -2.66 12.16
CA ARG A 412 3.88 -3.79 11.32
C ARG A 412 3.65 -3.54 9.83
N GLY A 413 3.85 -2.28 9.39
CA GLY A 413 3.64 -1.84 8.02
C GLY A 413 2.20 -1.54 7.63
N PHE A 414 1.23 -1.90 8.46
CA PHE A 414 -0.17 -1.60 8.20
C PHE A 414 -0.52 -0.18 8.64
N ARG A 415 -1.17 0.56 7.73
CA ARG A 415 -1.75 1.86 8.04
C ARG A 415 -3.09 1.63 8.72
N ILE A 416 -3.18 1.94 10.02
CA ILE A 416 -4.36 1.70 10.83
C ILE A 416 -4.93 3.03 11.32
N GLU A 417 -6.18 3.27 10.96
CA GLU A 417 -7.00 4.30 11.60
C GLU A 417 -7.56 3.73 12.88
N LEU A 418 -7.12 4.23 14.03
CA LEU A 418 -7.61 3.74 15.33
C LEU A 418 -9.13 3.88 15.45
N GLY A 419 -9.71 4.92 14.85
CA GLY A 419 -11.16 5.13 14.79
C GLY A 419 -11.94 4.02 14.08
N GLU A 420 -11.35 3.29 13.11
CA GLU A 420 -12.01 2.13 12.48
C GLU A 420 -12.15 0.98 13.49
N VAL A 421 -11.12 0.75 14.30
CA VAL A 421 -11.14 -0.29 15.35
C VAL A 421 -12.09 0.11 16.48
N GLU A 422 -12.08 1.38 16.89
CA GLU A 422 -12.99 1.93 17.89
C GLU A 422 -14.46 1.81 17.45
N HIS A 423 -14.74 2.13 16.19
CA HIS A 423 -16.09 1.99 15.62
C HIS A 423 -16.58 0.53 15.60
N ALA A 424 -15.70 -0.41 15.21
CA ALA A 424 -16.03 -1.83 15.23
C ALA A 424 -16.32 -2.34 16.65
N LEU A 425 -15.56 -1.87 17.65
CA LEU A 425 -15.79 -2.19 19.06
C LEU A 425 -17.10 -1.60 19.59
N ALA A 426 -17.40 -0.34 19.24
CA ALA A 426 -18.60 0.35 19.67
C ALA A 426 -19.90 -0.22 19.04
N ALA A 427 -19.77 -0.99 17.95
CA ALA A 427 -20.89 -1.74 17.37
C ALA A 427 -21.31 -2.97 18.21
N HIS A 428 -20.51 -3.38 19.20
CA HIS A 428 -20.86 -4.45 20.12
C HIS A 428 -21.91 -3.99 21.13
N PRO A 429 -23.04 -4.73 21.35
CA PRO A 429 -24.13 -4.26 22.21
C PRO A 429 -23.71 -3.99 23.67
N GLY A 430 -22.71 -4.69 24.16
CA GLY A 430 -22.19 -4.50 25.53
C GLY A 430 -21.11 -3.42 25.68
N VAL A 431 -20.89 -2.56 24.66
CA VAL A 431 -19.85 -1.51 24.66
C VAL A 431 -20.49 -0.14 24.42
N VAL A 432 -20.33 0.78 25.37
CA VAL A 432 -20.80 2.17 25.26
C VAL A 432 -19.79 3.04 24.54
N HIS A 433 -18.52 2.97 24.98
CA HIS A 433 -17.42 3.70 24.37
C HIS A 433 -16.20 2.79 24.19
N ALA A 434 -15.42 3.08 23.16
CA ALA A 434 -14.15 2.43 22.92
C ALA A 434 -13.05 3.46 22.63
N ALA A 435 -11.83 3.17 23.08
CA ALA A 435 -10.62 3.89 22.70
C ALA A 435 -9.52 2.88 22.39
N VAL A 436 -8.76 3.12 21.33
CA VAL A 436 -7.66 2.24 20.94
C VAL A 436 -6.36 3.03 20.87
N VAL A 437 -5.28 2.43 21.35
CA VAL A 437 -3.94 3.03 21.29
C VAL A 437 -2.91 1.96 20.92
N VAL A 438 -1.77 2.40 20.39
CA VAL A 438 -0.58 1.57 20.28
C VAL A 438 0.22 1.69 21.58
N ARG A 439 0.62 0.56 22.16
CA ARG A 439 1.48 0.50 23.36
C ARG A 439 2.70 -0.37 23.07
N GLU A 440 3.83 0.06 23.58
CA GLU A 440 5.07 -0.70 23.59
C GLU A 440 5.41 -1.01 25.06
N ASP A 441 5.27 -2.27 25.47
CA ASP A 441 5.44 -2.71 26.86
C ASP A 441 6.67 -3.61 27.07
N GLY A 442 7.71 -3.39 26.30
CA GLY A 442 9.04 -3.99 26.49
C GLY A 442 9.16 -5.51 26.23
N ARG A 443 8.07 -6.18 25.87
CA ARG A 443 8.08 -7.61 25.53
C ARG A 443 7.24 -7.88 24.26
N GLY A 444 7.83 -7.76 23.09
CA GLY A 444 7.19 -8.18 21.84
C GLY A 444 6.84 -7.05 20.86
N GLY A 445 7.35 -5.84 21.07
CA GLY A 445 7.15 -4.71 20.16
C GLY A 445 5.78 -4.03 20.31
N PRO A 446 5.49 -3.02 19.48
CA PRO A 446 4.24 -2.26 19.52
C PRO A 446 3.02 -3.13 19.21
N ARG A 447 1.89 -2.86 19.91
CA ARG A 447 0.63 -3.60 19.77
C ARG A 447 -0.58 -2.73 20.01
N LEU A 448 -1.73 -3.11 19.43
CA LEU A 448 -3.01 -2.47 19.69
C LEU A 448 -3.57 -2.89 21.06
N VAL A 449 -3.98 -1.90 21.84
CA VAL A 449 -4.68 -2.07 23.12
C VAL A 449 -6.02 -1.33 23.03
N ALA A 450 -7.11 -2.06 23.21
CA ALA A 450 -8.45 -1.52 23.25
C ALA A 450 -8.92 -1.31 24.68
N TYR A 451 -9.49 -0.15 24.95
CA TYR A 451 -10.16 0.21 26.20
C TYR A 451 -11.64 0.38 25.92
N THR A 452 -12.49 -0.29 26.69
CA THR A 452 -13.95 -0.25 26.51
C THR A 452 -14.65 0.11 27.80
N THR A 453 -15.74 0.87 27.71
CA THR A 453 -16.69 1.04 28.83
C THR A 453 -17.89 0.14 28.58
N PRO A 454 -18.26 -0.76 29.52
CA PRO A 454 -19.36 -1.67 29.34
C PRO A 454 -20.73 -0.96 29.44
N ASP A 455 -21.74 -1.54 28.77
CA ASP A 455 -23.15 -1.19 28.95
C ASP A 455 -23.75 -2.07 30.07
N GLY A 456 -23.67 -1.61 31.29
CA GLY A 456 -24.13 -2.33 32.47
C GLY A 456 -23.01 -2.84 33.37
N PRO A 457 -23.37 -3.67 34.41
CA PRO A 457 -22.41 -4.10 35.43
C PRO A 457 -21.36 -5.11 34.95
N ASP A 458 -21.68 -5.86 33.90
CA ASP A 458 -20.83 -6.93 33.38
C ASP A 458 -20.13 -6.50 32.09
N ALA A 459 -18.80 -6.44 32.10
CA ALA A 459 -18.02 -6.14 30.92
C ALA A 459 -17.97 -7.36 29.96
N PRO A 460 -18.16 -7.17 28.66
CA PRO A 460 -17.96 -8.24 27.68
C PRO A 460 -16.57 -8.86 27.80
N ALA A 461 -16.48 -10.18 27.68
CA ALA A 461 -15.22 -10.88 27.76
C ALA A 461 -14.28 -10.49 26.58
N ALA A 462 -12.98 -10.43 26.84
CA ALA A 462 -11.98 -10.10 25.81
C ALA A 462 -12.04 -11.02 24.58
N GLY A 463 -12.41 -12.30 24.78
CA GLY A 463 -12.62 -13.28 23.70
C GLY A 463 -13.83 -12.94 22.82
N GLU A 464 -14.92 -12.49 23.45
CA GLU A 464 -16.15 -12.06 22.78
C GLU A 464 -15.92 -10.81 21.92
N LEU A 465 -15.28 -9.78 22.50
CA LEU A 465 -14.92 -8.57 21.76
C LEU A 465 -13.98 -8.87 20.57
N ARG A 466 -13.01 -9.75 20.76
CA ARG A 466 -12.10 -10.18 19.70
C ARG A 466 -12.86 -10.87 18.57
N GLU A 467 -13.75 -11.80 18.87
CA GLU A 467 -14.56 -12.48 17.88
C GLU A 467 -15.50 -11.51 17.13
N HIS A 468 -16.07 -10.55 17.87
CA HIS A 468 -16.92 -9.52 17.29
C HIS A 468 -16.17 -8.69 16.24
N VAL A 469 -14.99 -8.13 16.57
CA VAL A 469 -14.25 -7.27 15.63
C VAL A 469 -13.65 -8.06 14.45
N ARG A 470 -13.35 -9.37 14.63
CA ARG A 470 -12.88 -10.24 13.54
C ARG A 470 -13.90 -10.43 12.41
N ARG A 471 -15.17 -10.16 12.63
CA ARG A 471 -16.20 -10.24 11.58
C ARG A 471 -16.03 -9.16 10.51
N THR A 472 -15.48 -8.02 10.90
CA THR A 472 -15.35 -6.84 10.04
C THR A 472 -13.91 -6.40 9.80
N LEU A 473 -13.01 -6.65 10.75
CA LEU A 473 -11.61 -6.19 10.70
C LEU A 473 -10.65 -7.33 10.32
N PRO A 474 -9.66 -7.06 9.47
CA PRO A 474 -8.54 -7.96 9.22
C PRO A 474 -7.76 -8.24 10.51
N GLU A 475 -7.08 -9.38 10.59
CA GLU A 475 -6.37 -9.81 11.81
C GLU A 475 -5.33 -8.78 12.32
N TYR A 476 -4.67 -8.04 11.42
CA TYR A 476 -3.70 -7.01 11.79
C TYR A 476 -4.32 -5.79 12.50
N MET A 477 -5.64 -5.60 12.39
CA MET A 477 -6.40 -4.53 13.09
C MET A 477 -7.05 -5.03 14.38
N VAL A 478 -7.03 -6.32 14.68
CA VAL A 478 -7.62 -6.89 15.88
C VAL A 478 -6.76 -6.57 17.10
N PRO A 479 -7.30 -5.90 18.15
CA PRO A 479 -6.51 -5.58 19.34
C PRO A 479 -5.96 -6.83 20.04
N ASN A 480 -4.70 -6.73 20.45
CA ASN A 480 -4.02 -7.80 21.19
C ASN A 480 -4.51 -7.89 22.64
N VAL A 481 -4.89 -6.75 23.23
CA VAL A 481 -5.31 -6.61 24.62
C VAL A 481 -6.60 -5.81 24.69
N PHE A 482 -7.53 -6.24 25.54
CA PHE A 482 -8.78 -5.55 25.84
C PHE A 482 -8.81 -5.24 27.34
N VAL A 483 -9.13 -3.99 27.67
CA VAL A 483 -9.19 -3.48 29.05
C VAL A 483 -10.55 -2.85 29.28
N ALA A 484 -11.32 -3.35 30.21
CA ALA A 484 -12.57 -2.73 30.62
C ALA A 484 -12.28 -1.62 31.65
N LEU A 485 -12.88 -0.47 31.45
CA LEU A 485 -12.82 0.68 32.37
C LEU A 485 -14.26 1.11 32.70
N GLY A 486 -14.46 1.62 33.93
CA GLY A 486 -15.75 2.22 34.28
C GLY A 486 -16.03 3.49 33.49
N GLU A 487 -14.99 4.27 33.18
CA GLU A 487 -15.06 5.50 32.38
C GLU A 487 -13.75 5.70 31.62
N LEU A 488 -13.83 6.23 30.38
CA LEU A 488 -12.65 6.65 29.63
C LEU A 488 -12.22 8.07 30.09
N PRO A 489 -10.92 8.29 30.34
CA PRO A 489 -10.42 9.62 30.69
C PRO A 489 -10.68 10.62 29.58
N ARG A 490 -11.05 11.85 29.97
CA ARG A 490 -11.37 12.93 29.03
C ARG A 490 -10.51 14.16 29.29
N THR A 491 -10.18 14.86 28.21
CA THR A 491 -9.55 16.18 28.28
C THR A 491 -10.59 17.23 28.78
N PRO A 492 -10.15 18.43 29.22
CA PRO A 492 -11.05 19.52 29.59
C PRO A 492 -12.06 19.90 28.49
N ALA A 493 -11.70 19.64 27.21
CA ALA A 493 -12.57 19.86 26.06
C ALA A 493 -13.56 18.70 25.77
N GLY A 494 -13.61 17.68 26.68
CA GLY A 494 -14.53 16.54 26.57
C GLY A 494 -14.09 15.42 25.63
N LYS A 495 -12.97 15.55 24.93
CA LYS A 495 -12.39 14.49 24.08
C LYS A 495 -11.72 13.40 24.93
N ILE A 496 -11.65 12.16 24.41
CA ILE A 496 -10.92 11.07 25.08
C ILE A 496 -9.43 11.45 25.18
N ASP A 497 -8.90 11.40 26.40
CA ASP A 497 -7.48 11.60 26.69
C ASP A 497 -6.73 10.26 26.57
N ARG A 498 -6.20 9.96 25.39
CA ARG A 498 -5.45 8.71 25.12
C ARG A 498 -4.17 8.60 25.94
N ASN A 499 -3.57 9.73 26.34
CA ASN A 499 -2.35 9.73 27.14
C ASN A 499 -2.61 9.35 28.62
N ALA A 500 -3.82 9.66 29.12
CA ALA A 500 -4.24 9.31 30.48
C ALA A 500 -4.78 7.87 30.60
N LEU A 501 -4.88 7.10 29.51
CA LEU A 501 -5.30 5.71 29.56
C LEU A 501 -4.27 4.87 30.34
N PRO A 502 -4.70 4.00 31.31
CA PRO A 502 -3.80 3.23 32.15
C PRO A 502 -3.00 2.20 31.33
N ALA A 503 -1.81 1.85 31.78
CA ALA A 503 -1.09 0.73 31.20
C ALA A 503 -1.88 -0.57 31.44
N PRO A 504 -1.98 -1.48 30.44
CA PRO A 504 -2.67 -2.74 30.64
C PRO A 504 -1.96 -3.57 31.71
N ALA A 505 -2.73 -4.12 32.68
CA ALA A 505 -2.18 -4.96 33.74
C ALA A 505 -1.45 -6.17 33.14
N SER A 506 -0.29 -6.53 33.67
CA SER A 506 0.62 -7.56 33.14
C SER A 506 0.06 -9.01 33.12
N ARG A 507 -1.21 -9.21 33.48
CA ARG A 507 -1.87 -10.51 33.60
C ARG A 507 -3.23 -10.56 32.88
N THR A 508 -3.21 -10.72 31.58
CA THR A 508 -4.31 -11.42 30.88
C THR A 508 -3.72 -12.17 29.68
N ARG A 509 -2.85 -13.14 29.95
CA ARG A 509 -2.52 -14.18 28.98
C ARG A 509 -3.64 -15.20 28.99
N VAL A 510 -4.52 -15.18 28.01
CA VAL A 510 -5.25 -16.39 27.62
C VAL A 510 -4.18 -17.32 27.00
N LYS A 511 -3.84 -18.40 27.71
CA LYS A 511 -3.09 -19.50 27.13
C LYS A 511 -3.95 -20.08 26.03
N VAL A 512 -3.55 -19.88 24.78
CA VAL A 512 -4.03 -20.69 23.66
C VAL A 512 -3.39 -22.07 23.84
N ARG A 513 -4.21 -23.10 24.07
CA ARG A 513 -3.85 -24.51 23.89
C ARG A 513 -4.01 -24.88 22.43
#